data_2ae944d8decb228eb2c300257f57e68c
#
_entry.id   2ae944d8decb228eb2c300257f57e68c
#
_cell.length_a   1.000
_cell.length_b   1.000
_cell.length_c   1.000
_cell.angle_alpha   90.00
_cell.angle_beta   90.00
_cell.angle_gamma   90.00
#
_symmetry.space_group_name_H-M   'P 1'
#
loop_
_entity.id
_entity.type
_entity.pdbx_description
1 polymer ?
#
loop_
_entity_poly.entity_id
_entity_poly.type
_entity_poly.pdbx_seq_one_letter_code
_entity_poly.pdbx_strand_id
1 'polypeptide(L)'
;MTTASRTELRLEVEDFLYHEARLLDERRFHEWLDLFTEDLVYWMPTRSNRLRKDIANEIAQPDHLAYFNDDLAMLKGRVARLDTDMAWAEDPPSRTQHMVYNVQIDGVEGDEIQVHCSFILYRNRLETEVDIWCGYRDDVLRQVHGQLKIARRKIVLAQNVITAKNLSVFF
;
A
#
# COMPACT_ATOMS: atom_id res chain seq x y z
N MET A 1 -3.16 24.56 -12.79
CA MET A 1 -1.71 24.24 -12.63
C MET A 1 -1.02 24.37 -13.98
N THR A 2 0.16 24.98 -14.03
CA THR A 2 1.02 24.98 -15.23
C THR A 2 1.64 23.60 -15.42
N THR A 3 2.13 23.29 -16.64
CA THR A 3 2.79 21.99 -16.93
C THR A 3 4.04 21.78 -16.05
N ALA A 4 4.83 22.84 -15.80
CA ALA A 4 6.00 22.79 -14.89
C ALA A 4 5.58 22.39 -13.47
N SER A 5 4.57 23.05 -12.90
CA SER A 5 4.03 22.76 -11.57
C SER A 5 3.52 21.32 -11.43
N ARG A 6 2.91 20.76 -12.48
CA ARG A 6 2.44 19.36 -12.48
C ARG A 6 3.61 18.37 -12.50
N THR A 7 4.68 18.68 -13.21
CA THR A 7 5.88 17.84 -13.24
C THR A 7 6.60 17.84 -11.89
N GLU A 8 6.74 19.00 -11.26
CA GLU A 8 7.34 19.15 -9.93
C GLU A 8 6.54 18.36 -8.89
N LEU A 9 5.20 18.50 -8.88
CA LEU A 9 4.34 17.75 -7.99
C LEU A 9 4.47 16.24 -8.20
N ARG A 10 4.59 15.78 -9.45
CA ARG A 10 4.78 14.35 -9.72
C ARG A 10 6.10 13.84 -9.16
N LEU A 11 7.19 14.58 -9.30
CA LEU A 11 8.47 14.20 -8.71
C LEU A 11 8.41 14.15 -7.18
N GLU A 12 7.74 15.10 -6.55
CA GLU A 12 7.52 15.10 -5.09
C GLU A 12 6.74 13.84 -4.65
N VAL A 13 5.69 13.48 -5.37
CA VAL A 13 4.90 12.28 -5.11
C VAL A 13 5.71 11.00 -5.34
N GLU A 14 6.48 10.93 -6.42
CA GLU A 14 7.37 9.79 -6.71
C GLU A 14 8.42 9.62 -5.61
N ASP A 15 9.09 10.68 -5.19
CA ASP A 15 10.07 10.67 -4.11
C ASP A 15 9.46 10.20 -2.78
N PHE A 16 8.25 10.65 -2.48
CA PHE A 16 7.50 10.21 -1.29
C PHE A 16 7.21 8.70 -1.34
N LEU A 17 6.70 8.19 -2.46
CA LEU A 17 6.37 6.77 -2.62
C LEU A 17 7.62 5.88 -2.63
N TYR A 18 8.74 6.35 -3.17
CA TYR A 18 10.02 5.63 -3.15
C TYR A 18 10.64 5.63 -1.74
N HIS A 19 10.48 6.72 -1.00
CA HIS A 19 10.87 6.76 0.41
C HIS A 19 10.05 5.78 1.25
N GLU A 20 8.74 5.73 1.06
CA GLU A 20 7.86 4.75 1.70
C GLU A 20 8.31 3.32 1.42
N ALA A 21 8.50 2.97 0.14
CA ALA A 21 8.97 1.65 -0.27
C ALA A 21 10.28 1.26 0.42
N ARG A 22 11.22 2.20 0.53
CA ARG A 22 12.49 2.00 1.21
C ARG A 22 12.32 1.75 2.71
N LEU A 23 11.43 2.48 3.40
CA LEU A 23 11.16 2.26 4.82
C LEU A 23 10.64 0.84 5.07
N LEU A 24 9.73 0.36 4.23
CA LEU A 24 9.19 -1.00 4.31
C LEU A 24 10.28 -2.07 4.07
N ASP A 25 11.12 -1.90 3.05
CA ASP A 25 12.18 -2.85 2.70
C ASP A 25 13.30 -2.88 3.76
N GLU A 26 13.57 -1.75 4.41
CA GLU A 26 14.50 -1.64 5.54
C GLU A 26 13.86 -2.03 6.89
N ARG A 27 12.59 -2.42 6.91
CA ARG A 27 11.80 -2.78 8.12
C ARG A 27 11.71 -1.64 9.15
N ARG A 28 11.74 -0.40 8.70
CA ARG A 28 11.59 0.80 9.51
C ARG A 28 10.11 1.12 9.69
N PHE A 29 9.37 0.15 10.22
CA PHE A 29 7.91 0.19 10.27
C PHE A 29 7.34 1.32 11.15
N HIS A 30 8.04 1.70 12.21
CA HIS A 30 7.60 2.82 13.06
C HIS A 30 7.70 4.16 12.32
N GLU A 31 8.77 4.38 11.56
CA GLU A 31 8.92 5.57 10.71
C GLU A 31 7.92 5.55 9.53
N TRP A 32 7.61 4.36 9.01
CA TRP A 32 6.57 4.20 8.01
C TRP A 32 5.18 4.60 8.54
N LEU A 33 4.85 4.30 9.81
CA LEU A 33 3.60 4.73 10.43
C LEU A 33 3.46 6.25 10.52
N ASP A 34 4.56 6.99 10.56
CA ASP A 34 4.54 8.45 10.58
C ASP A 34 4.13 9.08 9.24
N LEU A 35 4.12 8.29 8.16
CA LEU A 35 3.67 8.73 6.84
C LEU A 35 2.14 8.81 6.71
N PHE A 36 1.38 8.38 7.70
CA PHE A 36 -0.08 8.35 7.63
C PHE A 36 -0.73 9.51 8.41
N THR A 37 -1.94 9.88 7.98
CA THR A 37 -2.79 10.79 8.75
C THR A 37 -3.54 10.05 9.86
N GLU A 38 -4.06 10.79 10.85
CA GLU A 38 -4.82 10.19 11.95
C GLU A 38 -6.14 9.56 11.50
N ASP A 39 -6.74 10.08 10.43
CA ASP A 39 -7.98 9.61 9.81
C ASP A 39 -7.75 8.59 8.68
N LEU A 40 -6.63 7.87 8.73
CA LEU A 40 -6.25 6.87 7.72
C LEU A 40 -7.36 5.87 7.45
N VAL A 41 -7.54 5.58 6.15
CA VAL A 41 -8.24 4.38 5.65
C VAL A 41 -7.27 3.57 4.80
N TYR A 42 -6.88 2.39 5.26
CA TYR A 42 -5.99 1.45 4.57
C TYR A 42 -6.81 0.22 4.16
N TRP A 43 -7.21 0.15 2.90
CA TRP A 43 -8.17 -0.82 2.44
C TRP A 43 -7.64 -1.67 1.29
N MET A 44 -7.73 -2.98 1.45
CA MET A 44 -7.35 -3.96 0.44
C MET A 44 -8.51 -4.93 0.21
N PRO A 45 -9.40 -4.63 -0.75
CA PRO A 45 -10.55 -5.47 -1.07
C PRO A 45 -10.13 -6.83 -1.63
N THR A 46 -11.00 -7.81 -1.48
CA THR A 46 -10.88 -9.04 -2.25
C THR A 46 -11.26 -8.80 -3.71
N ARG A 47 -10.64 -9.57 -4.60
CA ARG A 47 -10.96 -9.60 -6.03
C ARG A 47 -11.48 -10.99 -6.39
N SER A 48 -12.49 -11.09 -7.23
CA SER A 48 -13.08 -12.34 -7.67
C SER A 48 -13.14 -12.42 -9.19
N ASN A 49 -12.95 -13.62 -9.74
CA ASN A 49 -13.14 -13.82 -11.17
C ASN A 49 -14.62 -13.68 -11.51
N ARG A 50 -14.94 -12.80 -12.43
CA ARG A 50 -16.28 -12.54 -12.92
C ARG A 50 -16.36 -12.73 -14.43
N LEU A 51 -17.54 -13.09 -14.91
CA LEU A 51 -17.79 -13.09 -16.34
C LEU A 51 -17.76 -11.64 -16.87
N ARG A 52 -17.41 -11.46 -18.15
CA ARG A 52 -17.29 -10.14 -18.78
C ARG A 52 -18.53 -9.24 -18.55
N LYS A 53 -19.72 -9.82 -18.55
CA LYS A 53 -20.97 -9.10 -18.30
C LYS A 53 -21.14 -8.58 -16.88
N ASP A 54 -20.37 -9.09 -15.93
CA ASP A 54 -20.41 -8.77 -14.49
C ASP A 54 -19.06 -8.25 -13.98
N ILE A 55 -18.18 -7.80 -14.86
CA ILE A 55 -16.80 -7.40 -14.52
C ILE A 55 -16.76 -6.19 -13.56
N ALA A 56 -17.78 -5.34 -13.57
CA ALA A 56 -17.87 -4.21 -12.65
C ALA A 56 -17.91 -4.63 -11.16
N ASN A 57 -18.28 -5.88 -10.88
CA ASN A 57 -18.38 -6.44 -9.53
C ASN A 57 -17.19 -7.34 -9.17
N GLU A 58 -16.09 -7.27 -9.92
CA GLU A 58 -14.90 -8.10 -9.62
C GLU A 58 -14.18 -7.69 -8.33
N ILE A 59 -14.22 -6.41 -7.96
CA ILE A 59 -13.63 -5.86 -6.74
C ILE A 59 -14.73 -5.70 -5.68
N ALA A 60 -14.48 -6.26 -4.50
CA ALA A 60 -15.41 -6.15 -3.38
C ALA A 60 -15.67 -4.68 -3.00
N GLN A 61 -16.87 -4.39 -2.52
CA GLN A 61 -17.24 -3.07 -2.00
C GLN A 61 -16.76 -2.90 -0.54
N PRO A 62 -16.70 -1.67 0.01
CA PRO A 62 -16.17 -1.41 1.35
C PRO A 62 -16.87 -2.16 2.50
N ASP A 63 -18.13 -2.56 2.32
CA ASP A 63 -18.94 -3.33 3.28
C ASP A 63 -18.76 -4.85 3.15
N HIS A 64 -17.96 -5.29 2.17
CA HIS A 64 -17.66 -6.70 1.95
C HIS A 64 -16.34 -7.13 2.59
N LEU A 65 -16.03 -8.42 2.48
CA LEU A 65 -14.78 -8.99 2.97
C LEU A 65 -13.57 -8.34 2.28
N ALA A 66 -12.57 -7.96 3.08
CA ALA A 66 -11.32 -7.38 2.64
C ALA A 66 -10.13 -8.09 3.31
N TYR A 67 -8.96 -8.06 2.69
CA TYR A 67 -7.72 -8.51 3.31
C TYR A 67 -7.23 -7.53 4.38
N PHE A 68 -7.36 -6.23 4.10
CA PHE A 68 -7.14 -5.13 5.04
C PHE A 68 -8.33 -4.17 4.98
N ASN A 69 -8.77 -3.72 6.13
CA ASN A 69 -9.72 -2.62 6.30
C ASN A 69 -9.35 -1.95 7.63
N ASP A 70 -8.17 -1.33 7.63
CA ASP A 70 -7.50 -0.87 8.82
C ASP A 70 -7.55 0.66 8.90
N ASP A 71 -7.77 1.17 10.10
CA ASP A 71 -7.42 2.53 10.49
C ASP A 71 -5.96 2.59 10.99
N LEU A 72 -5.49 3.76 11.37
CA LEU A 72 -4.13 3.94 11.88
C LEU A 72 -3.88 3.15 13.17
N ALA A 73 -4.89 2.97 14.04
CA ALA A 73 -4.72 2.23 15.29
C ALA A 73 -4.54 0.74 15.02
N MET A 74 -5.31 0.18 14.09
CA MET A 74 -5.17 -1.22 13.66
C MET A 74 -3.81 -1.45 12.99
N LEU A 75 -3.36 -0.52 12.13
CA LEU A 75 -2.07 -0.62 11.46
C LEU A 75 -0.90 -0.56 12.45
N LYS A 76 -0.98 0.33 13.46
CA LYS A 76 -0.02 0.36 14.60
C LYS A 76 -0.01 -0.96 15.37
N GLY A 77 -1.18 -1.56 15.60
CA GLY A 77 -1.28 -2.88 16.24
C GLY A 77 -0.60 -3.99 15.43
N ARG A 78 -0.68 -3.94 14.10
CA ARG A 78 0.04 -4.91 13.23
C ARG A 78 1.55 -4.73 13.33
N VAL A 79 2.03 -3.49 13.33
CA VAL A 79 3.46 -3.20 13.48
C VAL A 79 3.95 -3.63 14.87
N ALA A 80 3.24 -3.26 15.94
CA ALA A 80 3.60 -3.65 17.30
C ALA A 80 3.70 -5.17 17.48
N ARG A 81 2.91 -5.96 16.75
CA ARG A 81 3.02 -7.41 16.77
C ARG A 81 4.35 -7.91 16.20
N LEU A 82 4.95 -7.20 15.24
CA LEU A 82 6.27 -7.57 14.68
C LEU A 82 7.41 -7.34 15.66
N ASP A 83 7.21 -6.49 16.66
CA ASP A 83 8.18 -6.23 17.73
C ASP A 83 8.15 -7.30 18.84
N THR A 84 7.23 -8.27 18.74
CA THR A 84 7.08 -9.32 19.73
C THR A 84 7.69 -10.64 19.24
N ASP A 85 8.21 -11.46 20.16
CA ASP A 85 8.69 -12.82 19.86
C ASP A 85 7.55 -13.76 19.37
N MET A 86 6.30 -13.26 19.35
CA MET A 86 5.12 -14.02 18.90
C MET A 86 4.86 -13.88 17.40
N ALA A 87 5.59 -13.04 16.68
CA ALA A 87 5.48 -12.87 15.23
C ALA A 87 6.24 -13.97 14.45
N TRP A 88 6.10 -15.22 14.84
CA TRP A 88 6.81 -16.38 14.26
C TRP A 88 6.67 -16.51 12.73
N ALA A 89 5.66 -15.89 12.12
CA ALA A 89 5.53 -15.81 10.67
C ALA A 89 6.59 -14.89 10.03
N GLU A 90 7.20 -13.98 10.81
CA GLU A 90 8.26 -13.05 10.42
C GLU A 90 9.54 -13.24 11.28
N ASP A 91 9.69 -14.39 11.92
CA ASP A 91 10.93 -14.81 12.59
C ASP A 91 11.44 -16.13 11.97
N PRO A 92 12.58 -16.13 11.24
CA PRO A 92 13.34 -14.95 10.80
C PRO A 92 12.57 -14.04 9.83
N PRO A 93 12.91 -12.74 9.80
CA PRO A 93 12.15 -11.76 9.04
C PRO A 93 12.28 -11.97 7.53
N SER A 94 11.18 -11.70 6.82
CA SER A 94 11.17 -11.68 5.37
C SER A 94 12.08 -10.57 4.81
N ARG A 95 12.59 -10.79 3.61
CA ARG A 95 13.23 -9.77 2.77
C ARG A 95 12.25 -9.36 1.72
N THR A 96 11.93 -8.08 1.67
CA THR A 96 10.99 -7.51 0.72
C THR A 96 11.70 -6.59 -0.25
N GLN A 97 11.09 -6.42 -1.41
CA GLN A 97 11.46 -5.41 -2.38
C GLN A 97 10.17 -4.84 -2.96
N HIS A 98 9.89 -3.59 -2.62
CA HIS A 98 8.76 -2.85 -3.16
C HIS A 98 9.21 -2.09 -4.40
N MET A 99 8.57 -2.37 -5.52
CA MET A 99 8.77 -1.67 -6.79
C MET A 99 7.49 -0.89 -7.11
N VAL A 100 7.56 0.44 -7.04
CA VAL A 100 6.45 1.34 -7.38
C VAL A 100 6.74 1.98 -8.73
N TYR A 101 5.76 1.99 -9.62
CA TYR A 101 5.93 2.49 -10.98
C TYR A 101 4.59 2.98 -11.57
N ASN A 102 4.64 3.59 -12.74
CA ASN A 102 3.47 4.17 -13.41
C ASN A 102 2.71 5.17 -12.54
N VAL A 103 3.43 6.03 -11.82
CA VAL A 103 2.84 7.03 -10.93
C VAL A 103 2.12 8.10 -11.76
N GLN A 104 0.84 8.29 -11.49
CA GLN A 104 -0.04 9.25 -12.15
C GLN A 104 -0.77 10.07 -11.09
N ILE A 105 -0.91 11.37 -11.36
CA ILE A 105 -1.75 12.27 -10.55
C ILE A 105 -3.07 12.40 -11.28
N ASP A 106 -4.14 11.86 -10.68
CA ASP A 106 -5.49 11.89 -11.25
C ASP A 106 -6.20 13.21 -10.94
N GLY A 107 -5.92 13.81 -9.79
CA GLY A 107 -6.52 15.07 -9.38
C GLY A 107 -5.83 15.73 -8.21
N VAL A 108 -6.10 17.01 -8.03
CA VAL A 108 -5.70 17.79 -6.84
C VAL A 108 -6.90 18.60 -6.40
N GLU A 109 -7.35 18.39 -5.16
CA GLU A 109 -8.50 19.06 -4.56
C GLU A 109 -8.13 19.59 -3.17
N GLY A 110 -7.96 20.92 -3.06
CA GLY A 110 -7.49 21.53 -1.84
C GLY A 110 -6.07 21.08 -1.49
N ASP A 111 -5.92 20.45 -0.35
CA ASP A 111 -4.68 19.87 0.18
C ASP A 111 -4.53 18.35 -0.14
N GLU A 112 -5.50 17.75 -0.83
CA GLU A 112 -5.50 16.35 -1.22
C GLU A 112 -5.06 16.15 -2.68
N ILE A 113 -4.20 15.16 -2.89
CA ILE A 113 -3.67 14.74 -4.18
C ILE A 113 -4.12 13.29 -4.42
N GLN A 114 -4.87 13.06 -5.49
CA GLN A 114 -5.30 11.73 -5.91
C GLN A 114 -4.21 11.13 -6.80
N VAL A 115 -3.67 10.00 -6.37
CA VAL A 115 -2.53 9.33 -7.01
C VAL A 115 -2.89 7.91 -7.37
N HIS A 116 -2.64 7.53 -8.60
CA HIS A 116 -2.68 6.15 -9.07
C HIS A 116 -1.26 5.65 -9.32
N CYS A 117 -0.91 4.48 -8.83
CA CYS A 117 0.36 3.83 -9.17
C CYS A 117 0.23 2.32 -9.23
N SER A 118 1.10 1.70 -10.01
CA SER A 118 1.26 0.25 -10.05
C SER A 118 2.37 -0.18 -9.09
N PHE A 119 2.30 -1.41 -8.60
CA PHE A 119 3.36 -1.96 -7.76
C PHE A 119 3.64 -3.44 -8.06
N ILE A 120 4.87 -3.83 -7.76
CA ILE A 120 5.27 -5.22 -7.57
C ILE A 120 5.93 -5.31 -6.20
N LEU A 121 5.50 -6.26 -5.41
CA LEU A 121 6.12 -6.61 -4.13
C LEU A 121 6.68 -8.02 -4.23
N TYR A 122 8.00 -8.12 -4.15
CA TYR A 122 8.72 -9.38 -4.02
C TYR A 122 8.99 -9.65 -2.54
N ARG A 123 8.74 -10.87 -2.09
CA ARG A 123 9.12 -11.36 -0.76
C ARG A 123 9.91 -12.65 -0.89
N ASN A 124 11.04 -12.72 -0.20
CA ASN A 124 11.75 -13.96 0.06
C ASN A 124 11.83 -14.20 1.56
N ARG A 125 11.47 -15.38 1.99
CA ARG A 125 11.59 -15.83 3.36
C ARG A 125 12.23 -17.20 3.41
N LEU A 126 13.16 -17.39 4.35
CA LEU A 126 13.97 -18.60 4.43
C LEU A 126 14.69 -18.87 3.09
N GLU A 127 14.87 -20.15 2.75
CA GLU A 127 15.62 -20.60 1.56
C GLU A 127 14.71 -20.84 0.36
N THR A 128 13.43 -21.14 0.61
CA THR A 128 12.52 -21.66 -0.42
C THR A 128 11.23 -20.85 -0.59
N GLU A 129 10.89 -19.96 0.33
CA GLU A 129 9.65 -19.21 0.24
C GLU A 129 9.87 -17.95 -0.58
N VAL A 130 9.24 -17.89 -1.74
CA VAL A 130 9.19 -16.72 -2.62
C VAL A 130 7.75 -16.43 -2.96
N ASP A 131 7.32 -15.20 -2.70
CA ASP A 131 6.01 -14.71 -3.09
C ASP A 131 6.16 -13.42 -3.90
N ILE A 132 5.29 -13.24 -4.87
CA ILE A 132 5.22 -12.03 -5.68
C ILE A 132 3.77 -11.59 -5.73
N TRP A 133 3.52 -10.35 -5.34
CA TRP A 133 2.24 -9.68 -5.53
C TRP A 133 2.41 -8.53 -6.50
N CYS A 134 1.48 -8.38 -7.41
CA CYS A 134 1.40 -7.20 -8.26
C CYS A 134 -0.02 -6.67 -8.31
N GLY A 135 -0.14 -5.38 -8.56
CA GLY A 135 -1.42 -4.71 -8.59
C GLY A 135 -1.26 -3.20 -8.76
N TYR A 136 -2.25 -2.49 -8.29
CA TYR A 136 -2.23 -1.04 -8.26
C TYR A 136 -2.72 -0.49 -6.92
N ARG A 137 -2.38 0.76 -6.66
CA ARG A 137 -2.87 1.53 -5.52
C ARG A 137 -3.53 2.80 -6.03
N ASP A 138 -4.67 3.12 -5.42
CA ASP A 138 -5.30 4.43 -5.51
C ASP A 138 -5.10 5.09 -4.13
N ASP A 139 -4.23 6.08 -4.07
CA ASP A 139 -3.87 6.78 -2.85
C ASP A 139 -4.47 8.20 -2.85
N VAL A 140 -4.87 8.67 -1.68
CA VAL A 140 -5.08 10.09 -1.42
C VAL A 140 -3.97 10.54 -0.49
N LEU A 141 -3.07 11.34 -1.02
CA LEU A 141 -2.02 12.00 -0.26
C LEU A 141 -2.52 13.38 0.18
N ARG A 142 -2.24 13.78 1.42
CA ARG A 142 -2.63 15.07 1.97
C ARG A 142 -1.41 15.85 2.44
N GLN A 143 -1.38 17.15 2.14
CA GLN A 143 -0.38 18.06 2.67
C GLN A 143 -0.69 18.39 4.14
N VAL A 144 0.16 17.95 5.06
CA VAL A 144 0.03 18.21 6.50
C VAL A 144 1.31 18.90 6.99
N HIS A 145 1.21 20.15 7.39
CA HIS A 145 2.37 20.96 7.84
C HIS A 145 3.54 20.97 6.84
N GLY A 146 3.24 21.00 5.54
CA GLY A 146 4.24 21.02 4.46
C GLY A 146 4.87 19.66 4.14
N GLN A 147 4.31 18.57 4.64
CA GLN A 147 4.73 17.21 4.35
C GLN A 147 3.57 16.40 3.76
N LEU A 148 3.87 15.54 2.80
CA LEU A 148 2.91 14.59 2.28
C LEU A 148 2.65 13.47 3.30
N LYS A 149 1.36 13.14 3.49
CA LYS A 149 0.92 11.97 4.27
C LYS A 149 -0.16 11.21 3.51
N ILE A 150 -0.24 9.91 3.76
CA ILE A 150 -1.28 9.04 3.19
C ILE A 150 -2.55 9.17 4.04
N ALA A 151 -3.61 9.72 3.48
CA ALA A 151 -4.91 9.82 4.13
C ALA A 151 -5.81 8.63 3.78
N ARG A 152 -5.75 8.15 2.55
CA ARG A 152 -6.46 6.93 2.11
C ARG A 152 -5.57 6.15 1.17
N ARG A 153 -5.62 4.84 1.30
CA ARG A 153 -4.98 3.89 0.39
C ARG A 153 -5.94 2.77 0.05
N LYS A 154 -6.19 2.57 -1.23
CA LYS A 154 -6.85 1.40 -1.76
C LYS A 154 -5.85 0.56 -2.53
N ILE A 155 -5.71 -0.72 -2.14
CA ILE A 155 -4.76 -1.66 -2.76
C ILE A 155 -5.56 -2.71 -3.50
N VAL A 156 -5.32 -2.89 -4.79
CA VAL A 156 -5.99 -3.92 -5.59
C VAL A 156 -4.97 -4.84 -6.20
N LEU A 157 -5.01 -6.11 -5.80
CA LEU A 157 -4.14 -7.13 -6.40
C LEU A 157 -4.63 -7.52 -7.79
N ALA A 158 -3.69 -7.80 -8.69
CA ALA A 158 -3.99 -8.36 -10.01
C ALA A 158 -4.47 -9.82 -9.93
N GLN A 159 -4.06 -10.54 -8.87
CA GLN A 159 -4.48 -11.91 -8.61
C GLN A 159 -5.75 -11.97 -7.74
N ASN A 160 -6.60 -12.96 -7.98
CA ASN A 160 -7.82 -13.18 -7.19
C ASN A 160 -7.62 -14.15 -6.02
N VAL A 161 -6.57 -14.97 -6.05
CA VAL A 161 -6.20 -15.90 -4.98
C VAL A 161 -4.79 -15.61 -4.52
N ILE A 162 -4.63 -15.39 -3.22
CA ILE A 162 -3.32 -15.28 -2.59
C ILE A 162 -2.82 -16.70 -2.31
N THR A 163 -1.74 -17.08 -2.98
CA THR A 163 -1.11 -18.40 -2.84
C THR A 163 -0.08 -18.44 -1.73
N ALA A 164 0.32 -17.28 -1.21
CA ALA A 164 1.23 -17.18 -0.08
C ALA A 164 0.64 -17.81 1.19
N LYS A 165 1.48 -18.41 2.02
CA LYS A 165 1.06 -19.04 3.28
C LYS A 165 0.46 -18.05 4.27
N ASN A 166 0.87 -16.81 4.21
CA ASN A 166 0.37 -15.70 5.03
C ASN A 166 0.51 -14.37 4.29
N LEU A 167 -0.16 -13.35 4.79
CA LEU A 167 -0.09 -11.98 4.31
C LEU A 167 0.42 -11.09 5.46
N SER A 168 1.71 -11.25 5.77
CA SER A 168 2.41 -10.53 6.85
C SER A 168 3.17 -9.28 6.36
N VAL A 169 3.00 -8.92 5.10
CA VAL A 169 3.63 -7.76 4.47
C VAL A 169 2.66 -6.58 4.40
N PHE A 170 3.19 -5.38 4.25
CA PHE A 170 2.45 -4.16 3.93
C PHE A 170 2.62 -3.82 2.44
N PHE A 171 1.74 -2.94 1.91
CA PHE A 171 1.70 -2.58 0.49
C PHE A 171 1.71 -1.08 0.29
#